data_a7189e8b1c7ee22a53b74ac8c95a1b9b
#
_entry.id   a7189e8b1c7ee22a53b74ac8c95a1b9b
#
_cell.length_a   1.000
_cell.length_b   1.000
_cell.length_c   1.000
_cell.angle_alpha   90.00
_cell.angle_beta   90.00
_cell.angle_gamma   90.00
#
_symmetry.space_group_name_H-M   'P 1'
#
loop_
_entity.id
_entity.type
_entity.pdbx_description
1 polymer ?
#
loop_
_entity_poly.entity_id
_entity_poly.type
_entity_poly.pdbx_seq_one_letter_code
_entity_poly.pdbx_strand_id
1 'polypeptide(L)'
;MILKGIKRIPKLYFIGEQGAYYILILELFGPSLKQLLEKVGGKFSLATTLKIGIQVLDIVKEIHMRGIVLRYLKSGNMVIGKKENKDYIYLIDF
;
A
#
# COMPACT_ATOMS: atom_id res chain seq x y z
N MET A 1 6.90 14.12 -9.14
CA MET A 1 5.77 13.76 -8.25
C MET A 1 6.21 13.80 -6.80
N ILE A 2 5.41 14.36 -5.92
CA ILE A 2 5.75 14.55 -4.50
C ILE A 2 6.13 13.24 -3.79
N LEU A 3 5.52 12.13 -4.19
CA LEU A 3 5.73 10.83 -3.56
C LEU A 3 6.89 10.03 -4.14
N LYS A 4 7.57 10.55 -5.13
CA LYS A 4 8.71 9.87 -5.72
C LYS A 4 9.81 9.64 -4.69
N GLY A 5 10.33 8.43 -4.63
CA GLY A 5 11.36 8.04 -3.67
C GLY A 5 10.85 7.40 -2.39
N ILE A 6 9.55 7.40 -2.14
CA ILE A 6 8.97 6.64 -1.03
C ILE A 6 8.91 5.17 -1.43
N LYS A 7 9.46 4.30 -0.59
CA LYS A 7 9.68 2.89 -0.95
C LYS A 7 8.42 2.02 -0.98
N ARG A 8 7.42 2.32 -0.18
CA ARG A 8 6.27 1.42 0.04
C ARG A 8 4.98 1.96 -0.54
N ILE A 9 5.08 2.62 -1.68
CA ILE A 9 3.94 3.03 -2.49
C ILE A 9 4.13 2.47 -3.90
N PRO A 10 3.03 2.33 -4.69
CA PRO A 10 3.13 1.78 -6.04
C PRO A 10 4.03 2.60 -6.94
N LYS A 11 4.83 1.91 -7.74
CA LYS A 11 5.53 2.56 -8.85
C LYS A 11 4.52 2.83 -9.97
N LEU A 12 4.56 4.04 -10.50
CA LEU A 12 3.77 4.42 -11.66
C LEU A 12 4.60 4.14 -12.91
N TYR A 13 4.15 3.18 -13.71
CA TYR A 13 4.84 2.83 -14.95
C TYR A 13 4.37 3.65 -16.14
N PHE A 14 3.12 4.04 -16.16
CA PHE A 14 2.56 4.78 -17.27
C PHE A 14 1.30 5.53 -16.85
N ILE A 15 1.14 6.76 -17.34
CA ILE A 15 -0.09 7.52 -17.23
C ILE A 15 -0.38 8.14 -18.59
N GLY A 16 -1.63 8.04 -19.06
CA GLY A 16 -2.01 8.58 -20.38
C GLY A 16 -3.51 8.57 -20.57
N GLU A 17 -3.90 8.97 -21.78
CA GLU A 17 -5.29 9.02 -22.20
C GLU A 17 -5.52 8.11 -23.39
N GLN A 18 -6.69 7.46 -23.41
CA GLN A 18 -7.13 6.69 -24.55
C GLN A 18 -8.63 6.92 -24.74
N GLY A 19 -8.99 7.69 -25.77
CA GLY A 19 -10.39 8.07 -25.99
C GLY A 19 -10.93 8.86 -24.79
N ALA A 20 -12.02 8.39 -24.21
CA ALA A 20 -12.65 9.01 -23.04
C ALA A 20 -12.07 8.53 -21.70
N TYR A 21 -11.03 7.69 -21.72
CA TYR A 21 -10.48 7.08 -20.51
C TYR A 21 -9.09 7.58 -20.19
N TYR A 22 -8.79 7.65 -18.90
CA TYR A 22 -7.44 7.82 -18.43
C TYR A 22 -6.88 6.45 -18.07
N ILE A 23 -5.62 6.20 -18.39
CA ILE A 23 -4.96 4.93 -18.15
C ILE A 23 -3.81 5.14 -17.18
N LEU A 24 -3.82 4.36 -16.09
CA LEU A 24 -2.72 4.30 -15.13
C LEU A 24 -2.20 2.86 -15.10
N ILE A 25 -0.90 2.69 -15.35
CA ILE A 25 -0.26 1.39 -15.21
C ILE A 25 0.63 1.47 -13.97
N LEU A 26 0.27 0.68 -12.98
CA LEU A 26 0.92 0.66 -11.68
C LEU A 26 1.56 -0.70 -11.41
N GLU A 27 2.45 -0.72 -10.45
CA GLU A 27 3.04 -1.95 -9.95
C GLU A 27 1.95 -2.91 -9.45
N LEU A 28 2.12 -4.19 -9.73
CA LEU A 28 1.17 -5.23 -9.32
C LEU A 28 1.56 -5.80 -7.96
N PHE A 29 0.57 -5.91 -7.07
CA PHE A 29 0.77 -6.39 -5.71
C PHE A 29 0.02 -7.67 -5.42
N GLY A 30 0.32 -8.27 -4.26
CA GLY A 30 -0.41 -9.39 -3.72
C GLY A 30 -1.73 -8.96 -3.06
N PRO A 31 -2.33 -9.83 -2.23
CA PRO A 31 -3.61 -9.52 -1.59
C PRO A 31 -3.51 -8.37 -0.60
N SER A 32 -4.65 -7.74 -0.32
CA SER A 32 -4.75 -6.72 0.71
C SER A 32 -4.77 -7.36 2.11
N LEU A 33 -4.50 -6.55 3.13
CA LEU A 33 -4.62 -7.02 4.52
C LEU A 33 -6.05 -7.41 4.86
N LYS A 34 -7.04 -6.74 4.27
CA LYS A 34 -8.45 -7.12 4.44
C LYS A 34 -8.71 -8.54 3.93
N GLN A 35 -8.20 -8.88 2.75
CA GLN A 35 -8.34 -10.21 2.18
C GLN A 35 -7.61 -11.27 3.02
N LEU A 36 -6.41 -10.96 3.49
CA LEU A 36 -5.64 -11.86 4.35
C LEU A 36 -6.32 -12.07 5.70
N LEU A 37 -6.90 -11.02 6.26
CA LEU A 37 -7.60 -11.09 7.53
C LEU A 37 -8.81 -12.02 7.44
N GLU A 38 -9.59 -11.90 6.36
CA GLU A 38 -10.73 -12.79 6.09
C GLU A 38 -10.28 -14.24 5.94
N LYS A 39 -9.15 -14.46 5.28
CA LYS A 39 -8.61 -15.81 5.04
C LYS A 39 -8.18 -16.50 6.34
N VAL A 40 -7.69 -15.77 7.33
CA VAL A 40 -7.22 -16.33 8.60
C VAL A 40 -8.27 -16.25 9.71
N GLY A 41 -9.52 -15.99 9.38
CA GLY A 41 -10.62 -16.02 10.33
C GLY A 41 -10.87 -14.73 11.10
N GLY A 42 -10.39 -13.60 10.59
CA GLY A 42 -10.70 -12.28 11.14
C GLY A 42 -9.73 -11.75 12.20
N LYS A 43 -8.65 -12.49 12.48
CA LYS A 43 -7.69 -12.08 13.51
C LYS A 43 -6.26 -12.44 13.16
N PHE A 44 -5.36 -11.47 13.23
CA PHE A 44 -3.92 -11.71 13.17
C PHE A 44 -3.35 -11.94 14.57
N SER A 45 -2.21 -12.62 14.65
CA SER A 45 -1.47 -12.73 15.90
C SER A 45 -0.97 -11.34 16.34
N LEU A 46 -0.66 -11.21 17.64
CA LEU A 46 -0.09 -9.96 18.15
C LEU A 46 1.21 -9.61 17.43
N ALA A 47 2.09 -10.60 17.21
CA ALA A 47 3.35 -10.36 16.51
C ALA A 47 3.13 -9.83 15.09
N THR A 48 2.19 -10.43 14.34
CA THR A 48 1.86 -9.98 12.99
C THR A 48 1.28 -8.57 12.99
N THR A 49 0.37 -8.28 13.92
CA THR A 49 -0.24 -6.96 14.06
C THR A 49 0.82 -5.89 14.34
N LEU A 50 1.76 -6.16 15.23
CA LEU A 50 2.84 -5.22 15.54
C LEU A 50 3.76 -4.97 14.35
N LYS A 51 4.10 -6.01 13.59
CA LYS A 51 4.92 -5.88 12.38
C LYS A 51 4.22 -5.01 11.34
N ILE A 52 2.93 -5.22 11.14
CA ILE A 52 2.12 -4.41 10.21
C ILE A 52 2.11 -2.96 10.68
N GLY A 53 1.85 -2.74 11.97
CA GLY A 53 1.78 -1.40 12.55
C GLY A 53 3.08 -0.62 12.36
N ILE A 54 4.22 -1.24 12.62
CA ILE A 54 5.53 -0.60 12.44
C ILE A 54 5.74 -0.19 10.98
N GLN A 55 5.46 -1.09 10.04
CA GLN A 55 5.63 -0.79 8.62
C GLN A 55 4.71 0.33 8.15
N VAL A 56 3.44 0.30 8.55
CA VAL A 56 2.47 1.34 8.18
C VAL A 56 2.87 2.69 8.75
N LEU A 57 3.31 2.74 10.01
CA LEU A 57 3.77 3.99 10.63
C LEU A 57 4.97 4.58 9.89
N ASP A 58 5.91 3.76 9.46
CA ASP A 58 7.06 4.23 8.69
C ASP A 58 6.64 4.86 7.36
N ILE A 59 5.71 4.22 6.65
CA ILE A 59 5.21 4.75 5.38
C ILE A 59 4.45 6.05 5.60
N VAL A 60 3.54 6.08 6.57
CA VAL A 60 2.74 7.27 6.89
C VAL A 60 3.63 8.43 7.30
N LYS A 61 4.66 8.16 8.10
CA LYS A 61 5.63 9.18 8.49
C LYS A 61 6.30 9.81 7.28
N GLU A 62 6.76 9.02 6.33
CA GLU A 62 7.39 9.53 5.12
C GLU A 62 6.45 10.38 4.29
N ILE A 63 5.19 9.95 4.15
CA ILE A 63 4.19 10.69 3.41
C ILE A 63 3.88 12.02 4.10
N HIS A 64 3.71 12.01 5.42
CA HIS A 64 3.47 13.22 6.21
C HIS A 64 4.63 14.21 6.13
N MET A 65 5.86 13.73 6.13
CA MET A 65 7.05 14.57 5.97
C MET A 65 7.08 15.29 4.62
N ARG A 66 6.34 14.81 3.65
CA ARG A 66 6.21 15.45 2.34
C ARG A 66 4.98 16.36 2.25
N GLY A 67 4.31 16.60 3.37
CA GLY A 67 3.20 17.54 3.46
C GLY A 67 1.85 16.98 3.08
N ILE A 68 1.71 15.65 2.98
CA ILE A 68 0.46 14.99 2.61
C ILE A 68 -0.15 14.33 3.83
N VAL A 69 -1.44 14.58 4.07
CA VAL A 69 -2.21 13.95 5.14
C VAL A 69 -3.11 12.88 4.55
N LEU A 70 -2.98 11.65 5.05
CA LEU A 70 -3.81 10.53 4.62
C LEU A 70 -5.13 10.55 5.38
N ARG A 71 -6.26 10.55 4.65
CA ARG A 71 -7.60 10.61 5.23
C ARG A 71 -8.26 9.24 5.34
N TYR A 72 -7.92 8.31 4.45
CA TYR A 72 -8.64 7.04 4.30
C TYR A 72 -7.70 5.85 4.41
N LEU A 73 -7.04 5.75 5.54
CA LEU A 73 -6.18 4.62 5.82
C LEU A 73 -7.04 3.44 6.27
N LYS A 74 -7.05 2.36 5.49
CA LYS A 74 -7.85 1.18 5.78
C LYS A 74 -7.16 -0.09 5.27
N SER A 75 -7.51 -1.22 5.82
CA SER A 75 -6.89 -2.51 5.48
C SER A 75 -7.08 -2.92 4.02
N GLY A 76 -8.14 -2.43 3.36
CA GLY A 76 -8.33 -2.66 1.93
C GLY A 76 -7.31 -1.93 1.05
N ASN A 77 -6.67 -0.89 1.56
CA ASN A 77 -5.65 -0.11 0.85
C ASN A 77 -4.23 -0.42 1.30
N MET A 78 -4.06 -1.47 2.07
CA MET A 78 -2.77 -2.00 2.48
C MET A 78 -2.59 -3.37 1.84
N VAL A 79 -1.60 -3.50 0.96
CA VAL A 79 -1.36 -4.75 0.24
C VAL A 79 0.04 -5.25 0.53
N ILE A 80 0.25 -6.54 0.34
CA ILE A 80 1.60 -7.11 0.46
C ILE A 80 2.24 -7.18 -0.92
N GLY A 81 3.57 -7.16 -0.93
CA GLY A 81 4.32 -7.33 -2.16
C GLY A 81 4.29 -8.76 -2.66
N LYS A 82 4.95 -8.99 -3.77
CA LYS A 82 5.05 -10.32 -4.40
C LYS A 82 6.47 -10.88 -4.27
N LYS A 83 6.59 -12.21 -4.29
CA LYS A 83 7.87 -12.93 -4.26
C LYS A 83 8.69 -12.52 -3.03
N GLU A 84 9.86 -11.95 -3.24
CA GLU A 84 10.77 -11.52 -2.17
C GLU A 84 10.19 -10.44 -1.28
N ASN A 85 9.21 -9.68 -1.79
CA ASN A 85 8.58 -8.57 -1.08
C ASN A 85 7.28 -8.95 -0.36
N LYS A 86 6.98 -10.24 -0.23
CA LYS A 86 5.72 -10.71 0.36
C LYS A 86 5.55 -10.34 1.83
N ASP A 87 6.63 -10.04 2.53
CA ASP A 87 6.59 -9.63 3.94
C ASP A 87 6.54 -8.11 4.14
N TYR A 88 6.45 -7.36 3.05
CA TYR A 88 6.40 -5.91 3.08
C TYR A 88 5.01 -5.39 2.77
N ILE A 89 4.61 -4.36 3.51
CA ILE A 89 3.33 -3.68 3.32
C ILE A 89 3.52 -2.49 2.38
N TYR A 90 2.57 -2.32 1.46
CA TYR A 90 2.52 -1.17 0.56
C TYR A 90 1.18 -0.47 0.75
N LEU A 91 1.18 0.85 0.67
CA LEU A 91 -0.06 1.64 0.67
C LEU A 91 -0.45 1.97 -0.75
N ILE A 92 -1.73 1.75 -1.05
CA ILE A 92 -2.31 2.08 -2.35
C ILE A 92 -3.52 2.98 -2.15
N ASP A 93 -3.94 3.66 -3.20
CA ASP A 93 -5.23 4.33 -3.28
C ASP A 93 -5.43 5.46 -2.24
N PHE A 94 -4.48 6.35 -2.18
CA PHE A 94 -4.54 7.49 -1.26
C PHE A 94 -4.52 8.86 -1.97
#